data_e69f9dd9f359a3e33fa7065135c26873
#
_entry.id   e69f9dd9f359a3e33fa7065135c26873
#
_cell.length_a   1.000
_cell.length_b   1.000
_cell.length_c   1.000
_cell.angle_alpha   90.00
_cell.angle_beta   90.00
_cell.angle_gamma   90.00
#
_symmetry.space_group_name_H-M   'P 1'
#
loop_
_entity.id
_entity.type
_entity.pdbx_description
1 polymer ?
#
loop_
_entity_poly.entity_id
_entity_poly.type
_entity_poly.pdbx_seq_one_letter_code
_entity_poly.pdbx_strand_id
1 'polypeptide(L)'
;MKTMGLLAGMSWESSSIYYQLINRQVQQRMGGVHSAKALIYSFDFGEISKLQQSARWDEATSLLADVGRTLAKGGADFLAICCNTMHLMADDVEKAAGVPLLHIADPLGAAARKAGMTKLGLIGTRFTMDEPRIIADRLRRKFGLEVIVPNAAGRETIDSIIQAELVKGVIREDSRARYRAVMADLAGQGCQAIILGCTEIPLLVSQADATVPLYDTMQLHAAAIVDFALA
;
A
#
# COMPACT_ATOMS: atom_id res chain seq x y z
N MET A 1 8.00 17.34 -15.43
CA MET A 1 7.75 16.26 -14.48
C MET A 1 7.97 16.79 -13.06
N LYS A 2 6.97 16.63 -12.20
CA LYS A 2 7.03 17.00 -10.78
C LYS A 2 8.00 16.09 -10.02
N THR A 3 8.59 16.60 -8.93
CA THR A 3 9.48 15.86 -8.05
C THR A 3 8.66 15.10 -6.99
N MET A 4 8.82 13.80 -6.91
CA MET A 4 8.12 12.91 -5.96
C MET A 4 8.85 12.90 -4.62
N GLY A 5 8.14 13.02 -3.50
CA GLY A 5 8.65 12.77 -2.16
C GLY A 5 8.14 11.41 -1.66
N LEU A 6 9.03 10.42 -1.52
CA LEU A 6 8.65 9.07 -1.13
C LEU A 6 9.06 8.79 0.31
N LEU A 7 8.08 8.53 1.18
CA LEU A 7 8.27 8.01 2.54
C LEU A 7 8.35 6.48 2.44
N ALA A 8 9.55 5.95 2.49
CA ALA A 8 9.90 4.57 2.14
C ALA A 8 10.64 3.84 3.28
N GLY A 9 11.14 2.62 3.06
CA GLY A 9 11.88 1.85 4.07
C GLY A 9 11.00 1.02 5.01
N MET A 10 9.72 0.89 4.73
CA MET A 10 8.75 0.19 5.58
C MET A 10 8.07 -1.04 4.90
N SER A 11 8.72 -2.01 4.25
CA SER A 11 10.12 -2.41 4.25
C SER A 11 10.97 -1.74 3.15
N TRP A 12 12.31 -1.97 3.20
CA TRP A 12 13.21 -1.52 2.14
C TRP A 12 13.06 -2.39 0.87
N GLU A 13 12.74 -3.67 1.03
CA GLU A 13 12.50 -4.60 -0.09
C GLU A 13 11.37 -4.08 -0.98
N SER A 14 10.20 -3.82 -0.40
CA SER A 14 9.05 -3.30 -1.14
C SER A 14 9.29 -1.88 -1.65
N SER A 15 10.05 -1.07 -0.93
CA SER A 15 10.44 0.28 -1.37
C SER A 15 11.34 0.25 -2.60
N SER A 16 12.22 -0.74 -2.72
CA SER A 16 13.02 -0.95 -3.93
C SER A 16 12.16 -1.31 -5.14
N ILE A 17 11.11 -2.10 -4.93
CA ILE A 17 10.13 -2.44 -5.98
C ILE A 17 9.32 -1.20 -6.38
N TYR A 18 8.89 -0.37 -5.43
CA TYR A 18 8.26 0.93 -5.74
C TYR A 18 9.13 1.78 -6.66
N TYR A 19 10.40 1.95 -6.31
CA TYR A 19 11.34 2.72 -7.12
C TYR A 19 11.49 2.16 -8.52
N GLN A 20 11.59 0.84 -8.67
CA GLN A 20 11.66 0.18 -9.98
C GLN A 20 10.37 0.37 -10.79
N LEU A 21 9.19 0.17 -10.18
CA LEU A 21 7.90 0.32 -10.83
C LEU A 21 7.71 1.76 -11.36
N ILE A 22 8.00 2.75 -10.53
CA ILE A 22 7.91 4.15 -10.89
C ILE A 22 8.84 4.47 -12.07
N ASN A 23 10.12 4.07 -11.99
CA ASN A 23 11.07 4.36 -13.05
C ASN A 23 10.75 3.66 -14.37
N ARG A 24 10.33 2.38 -14.33
CA ARG A 24 9.88 1.65 -15.52
C ARG A 24 8.71 2.35 -16.19
N GLN A 25 7.72 2.82 -15.43
CA GLN A 25 6.57 3.52 -15.98
C GLN A 25 6.94 4.90 -16.55
N VAL A 26 7.82 5.65 -15.89
CA VAL A 26 8.34 6.92 -16.44
C VAL A 26 9.06 6.66 -17.76
N GLN A 27 9.94 5.66 -17.80
CA GLN A 27 10.67 5.30 -19.02
C GLN A 27 9.73 4.87 -20.15
N GLN A 28 8.71 4.07 -19.84
CA GLN A 28 7.72 3.64 -20.84
C GLN A 28 6.93 4.81 -21.44
N ARG A 29 6.65 5.84 -20.66
CA ARG A 29 5.83 6.98 -21.11
C ARG A 29 6.64 8.09 -21.76
N MET A 30 7.87 8.33 -21.31
CA MET A 30 8.72 9.41 -21.80
C MET A 30 9.78 8.92 -22.82
N GLY A 31 10.08 7.62 -22.82
CA GLY A 31 11.06 7.01 -23.69
C GLY A 31 12.53 7.28 -23.28
N GLY A 32 13.45 6.75 -24.07
CA GLY A 32 14.89 6.99 -23.92
C GLY A 32 15.44 6.62 -22.54
N VAL A 33 16.22 7.52 -21.97
CA VAL A 33 16.88 7.36 -20.66
C VAL A 33 16.16 8.10 -19.53
N HIS A 34 14.90 8.52 -19.75
CA HIS A 34 14.13 9.22 -18.73
C HIS A 34 13.89 8.35 -17.51
N SER A 35 14.01 8.95 -16.34
CA SER A 35 13.73 8.36 -15.03
C SER A 35 12.98 9.34 -14.13
N ALA A 36 12.43 8.87 -13.03
CA ALA A 36 11.68 9.69 -12.10
C ALA A 36 12.58 10.71 -11.38
N LYS A 37 12.06 11.94 -11.19
CA LYS A 37 12.62 12.89 -10.22
C LYS A 37 12.04 12.54 -8.86
N ALA A 38 12.86 12.00 -7.94
CA ALA A 38 12.39 11.54 -6.64
C ALA A 38 13.36 11.90 -5.52
N LEU A 39 12.80 12.31 -4.39
CA LEU A 39 13.44 12.36 -3.10
C LEU A 39 12.90 11.18 -2.28
N ILE A 40 13.78 10.33 -1.78
CA ILE A 40 13.38 9.14 -1.04
C ILE A 40 13.96 9.24 0.37
N TYR A 41 13.08 9.21 1.37
CA TYR A 41 13.49 9.00 2.74
C TYR A 41 13.20 7.56 3.13
N SER A 42 14.24 6.80 3.42
CA SER A 42 14.14 5.40 3.84
C SER A 42 14.25 5.32 5.36
N PHE A 43 13.15 4.97 6.02
CA PHE A 43 13.15 4.72 7.47
C PHE A 43 13.91 3.43 7.83
N ASP A 44 14.44 3.36 9.04
CA ASP A 44 14.75 2.09 9.68
C ASP A 44 13.44 1.40 10.06
N PHE A 45 13.12 0.28 9.40
CA PHE A 45 11.89 -0.45 9.67
C PHE A 45 11.81 -0.99 11.10
N GLY A 46 12.96 -1.26 11.73
CA GLY A 46 13.02 -1.67 13.13
C GLY A 46 12.44 -0.61 14.08
N GLU A 47 12.68 0.67 13.82
CA GLU A 47 12.10 1.77 14.60
C GLU A 47 10.59 1.88 14.37
N ILE A 48 10.15 1.89 13.12
CA ILE A 48 8.73 1.94 12.75
C ILE A 48 7.97 0.75 13.34
N SER A 49 8.50 -0.46 13.19
CA SER A 49 7.89 -1.68 13.72
C SER A 49 7.70 -1.64 15.23
N LYS A 50 8.69 -1.12 15.99
CA LYS A 50 8.55 -0.93 17.45
C LYS A 50 7.41 0.00 17.80
N LEU A 51 7.25 1.11 17.08
CA LEU A 51 6.16 2.06 17.31
C LEU A 51 4.79 1.41 17.02
N GLN A 52 4.67 0.67 15.93
CA GLN A 52 3.45 -0.06 15.57
C GLN A 52 3.09 -1.12 16.63
N GLN A 53 4.05 -1.97 17.03
CA GLN A 53 3.84 -3.04 18.00
C GLN A 53 3.48 -2.52 19.40
N SER A 54 3.98 -1.33 19.76
CA SER A 54 3.70 -0.66 21.03
C SER A 54 2.49 0.27 20.97
N ALA A 55 1.77 0.31 19.84
CA ALA A 55 0.65 1.22 19.57
C ALA A 55 0.98 2.71 19.80
N ARG A 56 2.24 3.11 19.61
CA ARG A 56 2.71 4.50 19.76
C ARG A 56 2.44 5.31 18.49
N TRP A 57 1.17 5.38 18.10
CA TRP A 57 0.76 5.98 16.84
C TRP A 57 1.04 7.47 16.75
N ASP A 58 0.93 8.22 17.85
CA ASP A 58 1.21 9.66 17.88
C ASP A 58 2.68 9.95 17.58
N GLU A 59 3.59 9.11 18.07
CA GLU A 59 5.03 9.26 17.80
C GLU A 59 5.34 8.88 16.35
N ALA A 60 4.72 7.82 15.84
CA ALA A 60 4.83 7.45 14.43
C ALA A 60 4.30 8.57 13.52
N THR A 61 3.18 9.20 13.90
CA THR A 61 2.61 10.36 13.19
C THR A 61 3.59 11.51 13.16
N SER A 62 4.16 11.87 14.32
CA SER A 62 5.13 12.96 14.42
C SER A 62 6.36 12.70 13.56
N LEU A 63 6.89 11.48 13.60
CA LEU A 63 8.06 11.08 12.81
C LEU A 63 7.80 11.17 11.30
N LEU A 64 6.68 10.64 10.82
CA LEU A 64 6.34 10.72 9.40
C LEU A 64 6.05 12.15 8.95
N ALA A 65 5.39 12.96 9.79
CA ALA A 65 5.12 14.36 9.52
C ALA A 65 6.41 15.18 9.39
N ASP A 66 7.41 14.93 10.26
CA ASP A 66 8.73 15.58 10.18
C ASP A 66 9.46 15.23 8.88
N VAL A 67 9.41 13.98 8.48
CA VAL A 67 9.98 13.54 7.20
C VAL A 67 9.21 14.14 6.02
N GLY A 68 7.88 14.20 6.09
CA GLY A 68 7.07 14.87 5.06
C GLY A 68 7.48 16.33 4.86
N ARG A 69 7.65 17.09 5.97
CA ARG A 69 8.18 18.46 5.91
C ARG A 69 9.58 18.54 5.30
N THR A 70 10.44 17.59 5.64
CA THR A 70 11.81 17.54 5.12
C THR A 70 11.83 17.32 3.61
N LEU A 71 11.02 16.39 3.10
CA LEU A 71 10.90 16.11 1.68
C LEU A 71 10.33 17.32 0.91
N ALA A 72 9.27 17.95 1.45
CA ALA A 72 8.69 19.15 0.85
C ALA A 72 9.70 20.31 0.79
N LYS A 73 10.43 20.58 1.90
CA LYS A 73 11.52 21.57 1.93
C LYS A 73 12.67 21.22 0.98
N GLY A 74 12.91 19.93 0.74
CA GLY A 74 13.89 19.43 -0.23
C GLY A 74 13.48 19.61 -1.68
N GLY A 75 12.26 20.09 -1.95
CA GLY A 75 11.74 20.35 -3.30
C GLY A 75 10.82 19.24 -3.85
N ALA A 76 10.24 18.39 -3.00
CA ALA A 76 9.18 17.50 -3.43
C ALA A 76 7.91 18.32 -3.70
N ASP A 77 7.31 18.12 -4.88
CA ASP A 77 6.05 18.77 -5.27
C ASP A 77 4.83 18.07 -4.68
N PHE A 78 4.97 16.82 -4.30
CA PHE A 78 3.93 15.99 -3.66
C PHE A 78 4.58 14.81 -2.92
N LEU A 79 3.79 14.15 -2.04
CA LEU A 79 4.24 13.02 -1.24
C LEU A 79 3.50 11.73 -1.58
N ALA A 80 4.16 10.60 -1.31
CA ALA A 80 3.55 9.27 -1.28
C ALA A 80 4.17 8.44 -0.15
N ILE A 81 3.32 7.75 0.62
CA ILE A 81 3.74 6.82 1.67
C ILE A 81 3.79 5.41 1.07
N CYS A 82 4.98 4.80 1.00
CA CYS A 82 5.19 3.49 0.39
C CYS A 82 4.84 2.32 1.34
N CYS A 83 3.78 2.46 2.12
CA CYS A 83 3.32 1.46 3.10
C CYS A 83 1.82 1.61 3.34
N ASN A 84 1.04 0.53 3.29
CA ASN A 84 -0.40 0.61 3.53
C ASN A 84 -0.73 1.07 4.95
N THR A 85 -0.18 0.40 5.97
CA THR A 85 -0.48 0.66 7.39
C THR A 85 -0.26 2.13 7.79
N MET A 86 0.79 2.74 7.27
CA MET A 86 1.16 4.11 7.64
C MET A 86 0.28 5.19 6.98
N HIS A 87 -0.67 4.80 6.13
CA HIS A 87 -1.72 5.72 5.67
C HIS A 87 -2.72 6.09 6.78
N LEU A 88 -2.64 5.46 7.96
CA LEU A 88 -3.38 5.89 9.14
C LEU A 88 -3.14 7.37 9.47
N MET A 89 -1.93 7.87 9.20
CA MET A 89 -1.52 9.26 9.47
C MET A 89 -1.36 10.11 8.19
N ALA A 90 -1.94 9.68 7.07
CA ALA A 90 -1.76 10.36 5.78
C ALA A 90 -2.20 11.84 5.81
N ASP A 91 -3.34 12.14 6.43
CA ASP A 91 -3.88 13.49 6.52
C ASP A 91 -2.97 14.41 7.38
N ASP A 92 -2.39 13.88 8.47
CA ASP A 92 -1.47 14.63 9.33
C ASP A 92 -0.14 14.92 8.61
N VAL A 93 0.37 13.94 7.84
CA VAL A 93 1.58 14.11 7.03
C VAL A 93 1.36 15.14 5.92
N GLU A 94 0.23 15.07 5.19
CA GLU A 94 -0.13 16.04 4.16
C GLU A 94 -0.21 17.45 4.72
N LYS A 95 -0.94 17.62 5.82
CA LYS A 95 -1.08 18.90 6.52
C LYS A 95 0.25 19.46 6.97
N ALA A 96 1.13 18.62 7.52
CA ALA A 96 2.43 19.05 8.01
C ALA A 96 3.39 19.44 6.89
N ALA A 97 3.36 18.71 5.77
CA ALA A 97 4.22 18.95 4.62
C ALA A 97 3.78 20.17 3.80
N GLY A 98 2.48 20.48 3.75
CA GLY A 98 1.92 21.58 2.96
C GLY A 98 1.95 21.35 1.44
N VAL A 99 2.17 20.10 1.01
CA VAL A 99 2.10 19.65 -0.38
C VAL A 99 1.16 18.44 -0.46
N PRO A 100 0.51 18.17 -1.63
CA PRO A 100 -0.42 17.06 -1.76
C PRO A 100 0.20 15.70 -1.39
N LEU A 101 -0.59 14.82 -0.76
CA LEU A 101 -0.23 13.43 -0.52
C LEU A 101 -1.15 12.51 -1.33
N LEU A 102 -0.55 11.67 -2.17
CA LEU A 102 -1.31 10.67 -2.93
C LEU A 102 -1.58 9.46 -2.03
N HIS A 103 -2.87 9.27 -1.72
CA HIS A 103 -3.28 8.20 -0.81
C HIS A 103 -3.43 6.87 -1.56
N ILE A 104 -2.80 5.79 -1.06
CA ILE A 104 -2.73 4.47 -1.69
C ILE A 104 -4.11 3.86 -2.02
N ALA A 105 -5.15 4.18 -1.25
CA ALA A 105 -6.51 3.69 -1.49
C ALA A 105 -7.23 4.40 -2.66
N ASP A 106 -6.80 5.60 -3.06
CA ASP A 106 -7.51 6.38 -4.08
C ASP A 106 -7.44 5.74 -5.48
N PRO A 107 -6.28 5.36 -6.01
CA PRO A 107 -6.20 4.69 -7.31
C PRO A 107 -6.89 3.34 -7.31
N LEU A 108 -6.85 2.62 -6.19
CA LEU A 108 -7.59 1.37 -5.99
C LEU A 108 -9.11 1.60 -6.09
N GLY A 109 -9.64 2.59 -5.36
CA GLY A 109 -11.06 2.92 -5.39
C GLY A 109 -11.54 3.35 -6.77
N ALA A 110 -10.74 4.16 -7.47
CA ALA A 110 -11.02 4.58 -8.84
C ALA A 110 -11.06 3.37 -9.82
N ALA A 111 -10.10 2.46 -9.71
CA ALA A 111 -10.04 1.25 -10.53
C ALA A 111 -11.24 0.33 -10.28
N ALA A 112 -11.60 0.07 -9.01
CA ALA A 112 -12.74 -0.76 -8.65
C ALA A 112 -14.07 -0.16 -9.14
N ARG A 113 -14.27 1.15 -8.99
CA ARG A 113 -15.46 1.84 -9.50
C ARG A 113 -15.56 1.80 -11.01
N LYS A 114 -14.44 2.00 -11.71
CA LYS A 114 -14.39 1.90 -13.18
C LYS A 114 -14.78 0.49 -13.66
N ALA A 115 -14.45 -0.54 -12.88
CA ALA A 115 -14.84 -1.93 -13.15
C ALA A 115 -16.27 -2.28 -12.68
N GLY A 116 -17.05 -1.31 -12.17
CA GLY A 116 -18.42 -1.52 -11.69
C GLY A 116 -18.55 -2.31 -10.39
N MET A 117 -17.45 -2.43 -9.64
CA MET A 117 -17.45 -3.18 -8.39
C MET A 117 -18.05 -2.37 -7.24
N THR A 118 -18.62 -3.08 -6.27
CA THR A 118 -19.26 -2.52 -5.08
C THR A 118 -18.76 -3.15 -3.79
N LYS A 119 -18.23 -4.39 -3.83
CA LYS A 119 -17.78 -5.13 -2.67
C LYS A 119 -16.41 -5.77 -2.89
N LEU A 120 -15.46 -5.48 -2.01
CA LEU A 120 -14.08 -5.93 -2.09
C LEU A 120 -13.66 -6.67 -0.82
N GLY A 121 -12.80 -7.67 -0.94
CA GLY A 121 -12.10 -8.28 0.18
C GLY A 121 -10.76 -7.56 0.41
N LEU A 122 -10.34 -7.43 1.66
CA LEU A 122 -9.03 -6.85 2.01
C LEU A 122 -8.22 -7.88 2.80
N ILE A 123 -7.03 -8.20 2.31
CA ILE A 123 -6.00 -8.95 3.04
C ILE A 123 -4.76 -8.09 3.19
N GLY A 124 -4.11 -8.16 4.37
CA GLY A 124 -2.95 -7.34 4.68
C GLY A 124 -2.39 -7.66 6.06
N THR A 125 -1.57 -6.77 6.59
CA THR A 125 -1.16 -6.89 7.99
C THR A 125 -2.38 -6.76 8.90
N ARG A 126 -2.27 -7.32 10.13
CA ARG A 126 -3.30 -7.18 11.16
C ARG A 126 -3.74 -5.74 11.33
N PHE A 127 -2.79 -4.80 11.38
CA PHE A 127 -3.10 -3.37 11.49
C PHE A 127 -3.97 -2.86 10.34
N THR A 128 -3.65 -3.25 9.10
CA THR A 128 -4.40 -2.81 7.92
C THR A 128 -5.81 -3.42 7.87
N MET A 129 -5.98 -4.65 8.35
CA MET A 129 -7.29 -5.33 8.38
C MET A 129 -8.16 -4.88 9.55
N ASP A 130 -7.58 -4.60 10.73
CA ASP A 130 -8.33 -4.28 11.96
C ASP A 130 -8.61 -2.77 12.11
N GLU A 131 -7.86 -1.90 11.40
CA GLU A 131 -8.06 -0.44 11.45
C GLU A 131 -8.67 0.07 10.13
N PRO A 132 -9.99 0.26 10.06
CA PRO A 132 -10.69 0.62 8.83
C PRO A 132 -10.29 1.98 8.25
N ARG A 133 -9.77 2.91 9.09
CA ARG A 133 -9.32 4.23 8.66
C ARG A 133 -8.17 4.17 7.65
N ILE A 134 -7.40 3.08 7.64
CA ILE A 134 -6.25 2.94 6.73
C ILE A 134 -6.70 2.84 5.26
N ILE A 135 -7.70 1.98 4.96
CA ILE A 135 -8.17 1.75 3.59
C ILE A 135 -9.69 1.75 3.51
N ALA A 136 -10.38 0.94 4.33
CA ALA A 136 -11.79 0.62 4.15
C ALA A 136 -12.71 1.84 4.26
N ASP A 137 -12.51 2.70 5.26
CA ASP A 137 -13.31 3.90 5.45
C ASP A 137 -13.15 4.90 4.31
N ARG A 138 -11.93 5.04 3.77
CA ARG A 138 -11.69 5.93 2.63
C ARG A 138 -12.38 5.41 1.38
N LEU A 139 -12.29 4.12 1.11
CA LEU A 139 -12.97 3.48 -0.02
C LEU A 139 -14.50 3.61 0.10
N ARG A 140 -15.05 3.41 1.31
CA ARG A 140 -16.48 3.58 1.57
C ARG A 140 -16.93 5.01 1.36
N ARG A 141 -16.25 5.99 1.99
CA ARG A 141 -16.65 7.40 1.95
C ARG A 141 -16.49 8.03 0.58
N LYS A 142 -15.36 7.75 -0.11
CA LYS A 142 -15.01 8.43 -1.37
C LYS A 142 -15.57 7.72 -2.60
N PHE A 143 -15.70 6.39 -2.55
CA PHE A 143 -16.05 5.59 -3.71
C PHE A 143 -17.33 4.74 -3.54
N GLY A 144 -17.96 4.74 -2.36
CA GLY A 144 -19.15 3.94 -2.08
C GLY A 144 -18.90 2.43 -2.16
N LEU A 145 -17.67 1.98 -1.82
CA LEU A 145 -17.27 0.57 -1.86
C LEU A 145 -17.40 -0.05 -0.47
N GLU A 146 -18.04 -1.21 -0.39
CA GLU A 146 -18.00 -2.07 0.78
C GLU A 146 -16.66 -2.82 0.80
N VAL A 147 -16.00 -2.84 1.97
CA VAL A 147 -14.76 -3.61 2.17
C VAL A 147 -14.96 -4.54 3.35
N ILE A 148 -14.74 -5.82 3.13
CA ILE A 148 -14.74 -6.83 4.19
C ILE A 148 -13.35 -7.45 4.34
N VAL A 149 -13.06 -7.89 5.56
CA VAL A 149 -11.80 -8.58 5.91
C VAL A 149 -12.10 -10.03 6.27
N PRO A 150 -11.11 -10.93 6.23
CA PRO A 150 -11.30 -12.32 6.64
C PRO A 150 -11.80 -12.41 8.09
N ASN A 151 -12.39 -13.56 8.45
CA ASN A 151 -12.68 -13.89 9.84
C ASN A 151 -11.40 -13.91 10.70
N ALA A 152 -11.53 -14.05 12.02
CA ALA A 152 -10.39 -13.97 12.94
C ALA A 152 -9.27 -14.96 12.60
N ALA A 153 -9.61 -16.21 12.24
CA ALA A 153 -8.63 -17.23 11.87
C ALA A 153 -7.93 -16.91 10.55
N GLY A 154 -8.67 -16.36 9.57
CA GLY A 154 -8.12 -15.90 8.29
C GLY A 154 -7.16 -14.73 8.48
N ARG A 155 -7.53 -13.72 9.30
CA ARG A 155 -6.65 -12.59 9.61
C ARG A 155 -5.35 -13.04 10.28
N GLU A 156 -5.44 -13.94 11.26
CA GLU A 156 -4.25 -14.50 11.92
C GLU A 156 -3.38 -15.26 10.92
N THR A 157 -3.98 -16.04 10.01
CA THR A 157 -3.25 -16.76 8.97
C THR A 157 -2.49 -15.79 8.06
N ILE A 158 -3.15 -14.75 7.56
CA ILE A 158 -2.54 -13.77 6.66
C ILE A 158 -1.40 -13.03 7.36
N ASP A 159 -1.66 -12.47 8.55
CA ASP A 159 -0.67 -11.66 9.26
C ASP A 159 0.54 -12.47 9.72
N SER A 160 0.33 -13.67 10.28
CA SER A 160 1.44 -14.52 10.71
C SER A 160 2.41 -14.89 9.57
N ILE A 161 1.89 -15.17 8.38
CA ILE A 161 2.72 -15.45 7.19
C ILE A 161 3.46 -14.19 6.74
N ILE A 162 2.82 -13.02 6.74
CA ILE A 162 3.50 -11.75 6.43
C ILE A 162 4.69 -11.57 7.37
N GLN A 163 4.46 -11.64 8.69
CA GLN A 163 5.48 -11.35 9.71
C GLN A 163 6.60 -12.41 9.79
N ALA A 164 6.23 -13.69 9.66
CA ALA A 164 7.19 -14.78 9.82
C ALA A 164 8.01 -15.05 8.55
N GLU A 165 7.43 -14.82 7.37
CA GLU A 165 7.96 -15.26 6.08
C GLU A 165 8.19 -14.11 5.10
N LEU A 166 7.12 -13.41 4.68
CA LEU A 166 7.19 -12.50 3.52
C LEU A 166 8.11 -11.29 3.74
N VAL A 167 8.09 -10.68 4.94
CA VAL A 167 9.00 -9.58 5.29
C VAL A 167 10.48 -10.00 5.34
N LYS A 168 10.74 -11.30 5.30
CA LYS A 168 12.09 -11.91 5.25
C LYS A 168 12.41 -12.48 3.88
N GLY A 169 11.55 -12.27 2.88
CA GLY A 169 11.70 -12.82 1.53
C GLY A 169 11.52 -14.34 1.44
N VAL A 170 10.92 -14.98 2.45
CA VAL A 170 10.69 -16.44 2.47
C VAL A 170 9.35 -16.73 1.81
N ILE A 171 9.36 -17.54 0.75
CA ILE A 171 8.19 -17.94 -0.02
C ILE A 171 7.99 -19.46 0.12
N ARG A 172 6.78 -19.88 0.55
CA ARG A 172 6.42 -21.28 0.76
C ARG A 172 5.12 -21.64 0.07
N GLU A 173 5.04 -22.82 -0.51
CA GLU A 173 3.84 -23.26 -1.21
C GLU A 173 2.68 -23.60 -0.25
N ASP A 174 2.96 -24.10 0.94
CA ASP A 174 1.93 -24.31 1.97
C ASP A 174 1.32 -22.99 2.43
N SER A 175 2.11 -21.93 2.58
CA SER A 175 1.63 -20.58 2.87
C SER A 175 0.79 -20.03 1.72
N ARG A 176 1.17 -20.26 0.47
CA ARG A 176 0.37 -19.90 -0.71
C ARG A 176 -0.98 -20.61 -0.71
N ALA A 177 -1.02 -21.92 -0.41
CA ALA A 177 -2.26 -22.67 -0.32
C ALA A 177 -3.22 -22.10 0.74
N ARG A 178 -2.68 -21.67 1.90
CA ARG A 178 -3.46 -21.02 2.95
C ARG A 178 -4.01 -19.67 2.51
N TYR A 179 -3.24 -18.87 1.76
CA TYR A 179 -3.71 -17.61 1.17
C TYR A 179 -4.83 -17.85 0.17
N ARG A 180 -4.70 -18.87 -0.72
CA ARG A 180 -5.77 -19.28 -1.65
C ARG A 180 -7.07 -19.59 -0.93
N ALA A 181 -7.02 -20.32 0.19
CA ALA A 181 -8.20 -20.66 0.97
C ALA A 181 -8.89 -19.41 1.56
N VAL A 182 -8.12 -18.47 2.11
CA VAL A 182 -8.68 -17.21 2.66
C VAL A 182 -9.27 -16.35 1.54
N MET A 183 -8.59 -16.24 0.39
CA MET A 183 -9.11 -15.47 -0.75
C MET A 183 -10.39 -16.11 -1.34
N ALA A 184 -10.45 -17.45 -1.39
CA ALA A 184 -11.64 -18.17 -1.84
C ALA A 184 -12.84 -17.96 -0.89
N ASP A 185 -12.61 -17.93 0.43
CA ASP A 185 -13.65 -17.61 1.42
C ASP A 185 -14.22 -16.20 1.22
N LEU A 186 -13.37 -15.20 1.03
CA LEU A 186 -13.81 -13.83 0.72
C LEU A 186 -14.59 -13.75 -0.58
N ALA A 187 -14.16 -14.46 -1.62
CA ALA A 187 -14.89 -14.55 -2.89
C ALA A 187 -16.25 -15.20 -2.70
N GLY A 188 -16.33 -16.29 -1.90
CA GLY A 188 -17.58 -16.94 -1.51
C GLY A 188 -18.55 -16.05 -0.73
N GLN A 189 -18.03 -15.04 -0.02
CA GLN A 189 -18.84 -14.02 0.65
C GLN A 189 -19.29 -12.88 -0.29
N GLY A 190 -19.07 -13.03 -1.60
CA GLY A 190 -19.50 -12.10 -2.63
C GLY A 190 -18.53 -10.94 -2.91
N CYS A 191 -17.26 -11.05 -2.47
CA CYS A 191 -16.24 -10.10 -2.90
C CYS A 191 -15.96 -10.24 -4.39
N GLN A 192 -15.99 -9.12 -5.10
CA GLN A 192 -15.79 -9.06 -6.54
C GLN A 192 -14.31 -8.91 -6.92
N ALA A 193 -13.47 -8.54 -5.96
CA ALA A 193 -12.01 -8.54 -6.05
C ALA A 193 -11.40 -8.62 -4.65
N ILE A 194 -10.09 -8.95 -4.59
CA ILE A 194 -9.30 -8.96 -3.34
C ILE A 194 -8.22 -7.88 -3.42
N ILE A 195 -8.18 -7.04 -2.38
CA ILE A 195 -7.15 -6.02 -2.20
C ILE A 195 -5.94 -6.67 -1.51
N LEU A 196 -4.78 -6.58 -2.14
CA LEU A 196 -3.50 -6.95 -1.55
C LEU A 196 -2.97 -5.73 -0.77
N GLY A 197 -3.40 -5.62 0.49
CA GLY A 197 -3.13 -4.48 1.38
C GLY A 197 -1.80 -4.58 2.13
N CYS A 198 -0.88 -5.39 1.66
CA CYS A 198 0.52 -5.42 2.08
C CYS A 198 1.40 -5.59 0.85
N THR A 199 2.47 -4.82 0.80
CA THR A 199 3.38 -4.73 -0.36
C THR A 199 4.18 -6.02 -0.60
N GLU A 200 4.25 -6.90 0.36
CA GLU A 200 4.94 -8.20 0.30
C GLU A 200 4.03 -9.34 -0.21
N ILE A 201 2.71 -9.20 -0.16
CA ILE A 201 1.77 -10.27 -0.60
C ILE A 201 1.97 -10.68 -2.07
N PRO A 202 2.22 -9.76 -3.02
CA PRO A 202 2.47 -10.12 -4.42
C PRO A 202 3.72 -10.99 -4.65
N LEU A 203 4.61 -11.12 -3.65
CA LEU A 203 5.72 -12.09 -3.69
C LEU A 203 5.23 -13.53 -3.56
N LEU A 204 4.12 -13.74 -2.85
CA LEU A 204 3.56 -15.07 -2.57
C LEU A 204 2.47 -15.47 -3.56
N VAL A 205 1.54 -14.57 -3.85
CA VAL A 205 0.35 -14.86 -4.67
C VAL A 205 0.29 -13.98 -5.91
N SER A 206 -0.28 -14.54 -6.96
CA SER A 206 -0.53 -13.91 -8.24
C SER A 206 -1.99 -14.07 -8.66
N GLN A 207 -2.40 -13.50 -9.81
CA GLN A 207 -3.76 -13.66 -10.31
C GLN A 207 -4.15 -15.14 -10.52
N ALA A 208 -3.19 -16.03 -10.77
CA ALA A 208 -3.45 -17.46 -10.91
C ALA A 208 -3.90 -18.14 -9.61
N ASP A 209 -3.71 -17.48 -8.48
CA ASP A 209 -4.06 -17.99 -7.15
C ASP A 209 -5.47 -17.56 -6.67
N ALA A 210 -6.21 -16.79 -7.47
CA ALA A 210 -7.52 -16.28 -7.10
C ALA A 210 -8.55 -16.41 -8.23
N THR A 211 -9.80 -16.65 -7.85
CA THR A 211 -10.95 -16.73 -8.80
C THR A 211 -11.54 -15.37 -9.14
N VAL A 212 -11.19 -14.33 -8.38
CA VAL A 212 -11.60 -12.95 -8.60
C VAL A 212 -10.36 -12.07 -8.82
N PRO A 213 -10.47 -10.88 -9.44
CA PRO A 213 -9.35 -9.98 -9.64
C PRO A 213 -8.59 -9.67 -8.36
N LEU A 214 -7.27 -9.62 -8.44
CA LEU A 214 -6.39 -9.12 -7.37
C LEU A 214 -5.99 -7.69 -7.66
N TYR A 215 -6.19 -6.80 -6.69
CA TYR A 215 -5.74 -5.42 -6.75
C TYR A 215 -4.51 -5.22 -5.86
N ASP A 216 -3.36 -5.16 -6.50
CA ASP A 216 -2.09 -4.81 -5.87
C ASP A 216 -2.05 -3.30 -5.59
N THR A 217 -2.12 -2.92 -4.32
CA THR A 217 -2.12 -1.53 -3.89
C THR A 217 -0.84 -0.81 -4.29
N MET A 218 0.31 -1.48 -4.28
CA MET A 218 1.60 -0.91 -4.65
C MET A 218 1.65 -0.57 -6.15
N GLN A 219 1.22 -1.50 -7.01
CA GLN A 219 1.22 -1.26 -8.47
C GLN A 219 0.29 -0.11 -8.86
N LEU A 220 -0.94 -0.09 -8.31
CA LEU A 220 -1.90 0.98 -8.58
C LEU A 220 -1.41 2.33 -8.06
N HIS A 221 -0.79 2.35 -6.87
CA HIS A 221 -0.25 3.57 -6.29
C HIS A 221 0.95 4.09 -7.09
N ALA A 222 1.89 3.22 -7.46
CA ALA A 222 3.03 3.60 -8.29
C ALA A 222 2.58 4.19 -9.64
N ALA A 223 1.54 3.63 -10.26
CA ALA A 223 0.94 4.17 -11.48
C ALA A 223 0.35 5.58 -11.26
N ALA A 224 -0.41 5.77 -10.19
CA ALA A 224 -0.98 7.07 -9.85
C ALA A 224 0.09 8.12 -9.52
N ILE A 225 1.17 7.72 -8.85
CA ILE A 225 2.34 8.59 -8.58
C ILE A 225 2.93 9.10 -9.90
N VAL A 226 3.12 8.22 -10.87
CA VAL A 226 3.65 8.60 -12.20
C VAL A 226 2.66 9.45 -12.98
N ASP A 227 1.36 9.11 -12.96
CA ASP A 227 0.32 9.92 -13.58
C ASP A 227 0.34 11.36 -13.06
N PHE A 228 0.39 11.54 -11.75
CA PHE A 228 0.42 12.86 -11.11
C PHE A 228 1.72 13.63 -11.39
N ALA A 229 2.84 12.91 -11.47
CA ALA A 229 4.14 13.56 -11.74
C ALA A 229 4.27 14.03 -13.18
N LEU A 230 3.62 13.36 -14.12
CA LEU A 230 3.70 13.69 -15.56
C LEU A 230 2.59 14.63 -16.03
N ALA A 231 1.52 14.82 -15.23
CA ALA A 231 0.50 15.85 -15.46
C ALA A 231 1.05 17.25 -15.16
#